data_b713c34d12891f223a6c370fd2383a5a
#
_entry.id   b713c34d12891f223a6c370fd2383a5a
#
_cell.length_a   1.000
_cell.length_b   1.000
_cell.length_c   1.000
_cell.angle_alpha   90.00
_cell.angle_beta   90.00
_cell.angle_gamma   90.00
#
_symmetry.space_group_name_H-M   'P 1'
#
loop_
_entity.id
_entity.type
_entity.pdbx_description
1 polymer ?
#
loop_
_entity_poly.entity_id
_entity_poly.type
_entity_poly.pdbx_seq_one_letter_code
_entity_poly.pdbx_strand_id
1 'polypeptide(L)'
;AADDPIVLAHGTRGLVRDSMPFASVRFVQSGFAHTPGMVPAGITHRNLMGQVDGTANPKLGTKDFDSVVWIDEGPTWIQGGTLLAFRRIAMQLDTWDQLGTPSKEEVIGRKLSNGAPLTGDKESDTPDLAARHPNGLTVIPEFAHIRRVAPAKDGERIFRRPFSYDAGISSSGSVDVGLLWAAYQRNMDQQFIPIQKRLDELDLLNSWTVPIGSAEFAVAGGVESGEVIAEALFS
;
A
#
# COMPACT_ATOMS: atom_id res chain seq x y z
N ALA A 1 15.05 0.41 -0.26
CA ALA A 1 14.83 -0.68 -1.23
C ALA A 1 15.98 -0.71 -2.24
N ALA A 2 16.25 -1.86 -2.82
CA ALA A 2 17.22 -2.04 -3.90
C ALA A 2 16.72 -3.15 -4.84
N ASP A 3 17.17 -3.13 -6.08
CA ASP A 3 16.82 -4.13 -7.09
C ASP A 3 17.59 -5.44 -6.90
N ASP A 4 18.72 -5.38 -6.20
CA ASP A 4 19.59 -6.52 -5.89
C ASP A 4 19.58 -6.83 -4.40
N PRO A 5 19.34 -8.08 -3.97
CA PRO A 5 19.33 -8.48 -2.56
C PRO A 5 20.69 -8.30 -1.85
N ILE A 6 21.82 -8.44 -2.57
CA ILE A 6 23.16 -8.25 -2.01
C ILE A 6 23.38 -6.78 -1.68
N VAL A 7 22.99 -5.89 -2.61
CA VAL A 7 23.07 -4.44 -2.41
C VAL A 7 22.16 -4.01 -1.24
N LEU A 8 20.95 -4.57 -1.16
CA LEU A 8 20.05 -4.33 -0.04
C LEU A 8 20.64 -4.76 1.29
N ALA A 9 21.21 -5.97 1.37
CA ALA A 9 21.82 -6.49 2.58
C ALA A 9 23.03 -5.64 3.00
N HIS A 10 23.87 -5.23 2.04
CA HIS A 10 25.03 -4.36 2.30
C HIS A 10 24.59 -3.00 2.87
N GLY A 11 23.63 -2.34 2.21
CA GLY A 11 23.11 -1.05 2.65
C GLY A 11 22.44 -1.13 4.04
N THR A 12 21.66 -2.17 4.30
CA THR A 12 21.05 -2.40 5.61
C THR A 12 22.09 -2.56 6.71
N ARG A 13 23.15 -3.36 6.46
CA ARG A 13 24.26 -3.53 7.41
C ARG A 13 25.02 -2.21 7.66
N GLY A 14 25.24 -1.41 6.61
CA GLY A 14 25.84 -0.09 6.74
C GLY A 14 25.05 0.81 7.67
N LEU A 15 23.74 0.96 7.41
CA LEU A 15 22.84 1.75 8.25
C LEU A 15 22.83 1.27 9.71
N VAL A 16 22.74 -0.04 9.94
CA VAL A 16 22.77 -0.60 11.29
C VAL A 16 24.09 -0.27 11.99
N ARG A 17 25.23 -0.52 11.34
CA ARG A 17 26.55 -0.22 11.90
C ARG A 17 26.71 1.25 12.28
N ASP A 18 26.33 2.13 11.37
CA ASP A 18 26.53 3.57 11.53
C ASP A 18 25.57 4.17 12.58
N SER A 19 24.43 3.52 12.83
CA SER A 19 23.46 3.91 13.88
C SER A 19 23.79 3.32 15.27
N MET A 20 24.59 2.27 15.38
CA MET A 20 24.87 1.59 16.66
C MET A 20 25.29 2.49 17.83
N PRO A 21 26.04 3.60 17.65
CA PRO A 21 26.38 4.49 18.75
C PRO A 21 25.17 5.25 19.31
N PHE A 22 24.07 5.36 18.56
CA PHE A 22 22.93 6.21 18.87
C PHE A 22 21.62 5.44 19.03
N ALA A 23 21.50 4.24 18.44
CA ALA A 23 20.29 3.45 18.38
C ALA A 23 20.55 1.95 18.38
N SER A 24 19.57 1.16 18.80
CA SER A 24 19.59 -0.30 18.69
C SER A 24 18.47 -0.79 17.77
N VAL A 25 18.76 -1.82 16.98
CA VAL A 25 17.78 -2.46 16.11
C VAL A 25 16.75 -3.19 16.96
N ARG A 26 15.49 -2.87 16.80
CA ARG A 26 14.36 -3.53 17.44
C ARG A 26 13.88 -4.76 16.69
N PHE A 27 13.73 -4.62 15.36
CA PHE A 27 13.36 -5.70 14.45
C PHE A 27 13.79 -5.35 13.03
N VAL A 28 13.88 -6.35 12.19
CA VAL A 28 14.07 -6.21 10.74
C VAL A 28 12.98 -7.03 10.07
N GLN A 29 12.31 -6.43 9.10
CA GLN A 29 11.34 -7.11 8.27
C GLN A 29 11.76 -6.96 6.80
N SER A 30 12.02 -8.09 6.15
CA SER A 30 12.33 -8.15 4.73
C SER A 30 11.06 -8.33 3.90
N GLY A 31 11.04 -7.71 2.74
CA GLY A 31 9.99 -7.87 1.74
C GLY A 31 10.59 -7.86 0.34
N PHE A 32 9.79 -8.21 -0.64
CA PHE A 32 10.17 -8.26 -2.04
C PHE A 32 9.07 -7.72 -2.95
N ALA A 33 9.45 -7.28 -4.12
CA ALA A 33 8.56 -7.00 -5.25
C ALA A 33 8.95 -7.92 -6.41
N HIS A 34 8.36 -7.71 -7.59
CA HIS A 34 8.79 -8.42 -8.79
C HIS A 34 10.25 -8.10 -9.13
N THR A 35 10.93 -9.06 -9.73
CA THR A 35 12.30 -8.87 -10.24
C THR A 35 12.30 -7.81 -11.34
N PRO A 36 13.23 -6.84 -11.34
CA PRO A 36 13.36 -5.85 -12.40
C PRO A 36 13.44 -6.51 -13.79
N GLY A 37 12.66 -5.98 -14.73
CA GLY A 37 12.59 -6.49 -16.09
C GLY A 37 11.64 -7.67 -16.32
N MET A 38 11.11 -8.31 -15.28
CA MET A 38 10.13 -9.40 -15.41
C MET A 38 8.73 -8.89 -15.76
N VAL A 39 8.40 -7.68 -15.32
CA VAL A 39 7.14 -7.01 -15.68
C VAL A 39 7.48 -5.89 -16.66
N PRO A 40 6.85 -5.83 -17.84
CA PRO A 40 7.08 -4.76 -18.80
C PRO A 40 6.83 -3.37 -18.18
N ALA A 41 7.57 -2.37 -18.66
CA ALA A 41 7.36 -1.00 -18.20
C ALA A 41 5.92 -0.54 -18.45
N GLY A 42 5.31 0.10 -17.45
CA GLY A 42 3.94 0.57 -17.52
C GLY A 42 2.85 -0.47 -17.19
N ILE A 43 3.24 -1.72 -16.91
CA ILE A 43 2.32 -2.75 -16.42
C ILE A 43 2.35 -2.77 -14.89
N THR A 44 1.18 -2.72 -14.29
CA THR A 44 1.03 -2.83 -12.83
C THR A 44 1.27 -4.28 -12.39
N HIS A 45 2.10 -4.47 -11.38
CA HIS A 45 2.41 -5.81 -10.86
C HIS A 45 1.25 -6.40 -10.05
N ARG A 46 1.35 -7.70 -9.76
CA ARG A 46 0.39 -8.42 -8.92
C ARG A 46 0.96 -8.64 -7.53
N ASN A 47 0.08 -8.66 -6.54
CA ASN A 47 0.40 -9.11 -5.19
C ASN A 47 0.25 -10.63 -5.04
N LEU A 48 0.51 -11.19 -3.85
CA LEU A 48 0.42 -12.63 -3.58
C LEU A 48 -1.00 -13.23 -3.73
N MET A 49 -2.04 -12.40 -3.69
CA MET A 49 -3.42 -12.83 -3.94
C MET A 49 -3.75 -12.88 -5.45
N GLY A 50 -2.76 -12.61 -6.31
CA GLY A 50 -2.91 -12.59 -7.76
C GLY A 50 -3.55 -11.31 -8.32
N GLN A 51 -3.89 -10.34 -7.48
CA GLN A 51 -4.56 -9.11 -7.89
C GLN A 51 -3.56 -8.08 -8.42
N VAL A 52 -3.97 -7.31 -9.44
CA VAL A 52 -3.24 -6.12 -9.90
C VAL A 52 -3.29 -5.06 -8.80
N ASP A 53 -2.13 -4.60 -8.33
CA ASP A 53 -2.03 -3.74 -7.14
C ASP A 53 -1.19 -2.49 -7.42
N GLY A 54 -1.82 -1.32 -7.36
CA GLY A 54 -1.19 -0.03 -7.58
C GLY A 54 -1.86 0.88 -8.61
N THR A 55 -2.88 0.41 -9.32
CA THR A 55 -3.57 1.12 -10.41
C THR A 55 -3.98 2.57 -10.07
N ALA A 56 -4.48 2.80 -8.86
CA ALA A 56 -5.00 4.10 -8.43
C ALA A 56 -3.94 5.01 -7.78
N ASN A 57 -2.68 4.65 -7.81
CA ASN A 57 -1.62 5.51 -7.27
C ASN A 57 -1.48 6.80 -8.10
N PRO A 58 -1.30 7.96 -7.45
CA PRO A 58 -0.90 9.17 -8.15
C PRO A 58 0.46 8.94 -8.83
N LYS A 59 0.63 9.49 -10.02
CA LYS A 59 1.83 9.29 -10.83
C LYS A 59 2.99 10.16 -10.29
N LEU A 60 4.12 9.53 -10.01
CA LEU A 60 5.35 10.20 -9.56
C LEU A 60 5.73 11.36 -10.48
N GLY A 61 6.21 12.46 -9.89
CA GLY A 61 6.68 13.65 -10.61
C GLY A 61 5.55 14.50 -11.21
N THR A 62 4.32 14.35 -10.73
CA THR A 62 3.18 15.18 -11.12
C THR A 62 2.68 16.03 -9.96
N LYS A 63 2.04 17.17 -10.26
CA LYS A 63 1.37 17.99 -9.24
C LYS A 63 0.32 17.22 -8.43
N ASP A 64 -0.32 16.23 -9.06
CA ASP A 64 -1.27 15.35 -8.39
C ASP A 64 -0.58 14.53 -7.30
N PHE A 65 0.58 13.93 -7.60
CA PHE A 65 1.40 13.23 -6.62
C PHE A 65 1.83 14.16 -5.48
N ASP A 66 2.33 15.35 -5.82
CA ASP A 66 2.80 16.31 -4.83
C ASP A 66 1.69 16.73 -3.86
N SER A 67 0.48 16.96 -4.37
CA SER A 67 -0.68 17.33 -3.55
C SER A 67 -1.17 16.22 -2.63
N VAL A 68 -0.90 14.95 -2.95
CA VAL A 68 -1.28 13.80 -2.13
C VAL A 68 -0.25 13.50 -1.05
N VAL A 69 1.05 13.65 -1.37
CA VAL A 69 2.13 13.08 -0.58
C VAL A 69 2.85 14.13 0.27
N TRP A 70 3.21 15.29 -0.31
CA TRP A 70 4.09 16.23 0.36
C TRP A 70 3.36 17.23 1.23
N ILE A 71 3.87 17.43 2.44
CA ILE A 71 3.38 18.41 3.41
C ILE A 71 3.95 19.77 3.04
N ASP A 72 3.09 20.74 2.76
CA ASP A 72 3.43 22.12 2.43
C ASP A 72 3.04 23.14 3.51
N GLU A 73 2.36 22.68 4.56
CA GLU A 73 1.89 23.49 5.70
C GLU A 73 2.29 22.87 7.03
N GLY A 74 2.25 23.66 8.11
CA GLY A 74 2.55 23.22 9.46
C GLY A 74 3.99 23.51 9.91
N PRO A 75 4.52 22.80 10.93
CA PRO A 75 5.86 23.03 11.46
C PRO A 75 6.95 22.85 10.40
N THR A 76 7.95 23.73 10.43
CA THR A 76 9.02 23.76 9.42
C THR A 76 9.79 22.46 9.29
N TRP A 77 9.98 21.71 10.37
CA TRP A 77 10.71 20.44 10.38
C TRP A 77 10.06 19.33 9.55
N ILE A 78 8.75 19.43 9.27
CA ILE A 78 8.01 18.43 8.49
C ILE A 78 7.65 18.90 7.08
N GLN A 79 7.78 20.21 6.79
CA GLN A 79 7.52 20.72 5.45
C GLN A 79 8.43 20.07 4.41
N GLY A 80 7.90 19.73 3.25
CA GLY A 80 8.58 18.90 2.25
C GLY A 80 8.68 17.41 2.61
N GLY A 81 8.21 17.04 3.79
CA GLY A 81 8.10 15.66 4.26
C GLY A 81 6.76 15.02 3.96
N THR A 82 6.47 13.90 4.63
CA THR A 82 5.23 13.13 4.46
C THR A 82 4.90 12.37 5.74
N LEU A 83 3.66 11.91 5.86
CA LEU A 83 3.25 10.94 6.87
C LEU A 83 3.21 9.54 6.28
N LEU A 84 3.77 8.57 6.97
CA LEU A 84 3.80 7.18 6.55
C LEU A 84 2.94 6.33 7.49
N ALA A 85 1.89 5.70 6.94
CA ALA A 85 1.21 4.57 7.57
C ALA A 85 1.86 3.29 7.09
N PHE A 86 2.40 2.49 8.02
CA PHE A 86 3.01 1.20 7.72
C PHE A 86 2.25 0.09 8.42
N ARG A 87 1.95 -0.99 7.66
CA ARG A 87 1.28 -2.18 8.19
C ARG A 87 1.97 -3.46 7.71
N ARG A 88 2.11 -4.43 8.60
CA ARG A 88 2.34 -5.82 8.24
C ARG A 88 0.98 -6.50 8.22
N ILE A 89 0.57 -6.98 7.05
CA ILE A 89 -0.74 -7.58 6.81
C ILE A 89 -0.50 -9.05 6.46
N ALA A 90 -0.96 -9.96 7.31
CA ALA A 90 -0.97 -11.38 6.99
C ALA A 90 -2.06 -11.69 5.97
N MET A 91 -1.74 -12.53 4.97
CA MET A 91 -2.66 -12.98 3.94
C MET A 91 -3.02 -14.44 4.14
N GLN A 92 -4.32 -14.76 4.26
CA GLN A 92 -4.84 -16.11 4.43
C GLN A 92 -4.98 -16.78 3.06
N LEU A 93 -3.84 -17.08 2.41
CA LEU A 93 -3.82 -17.55 1.02
C LEU A 93 -4.47 -18.92 0.84
N ASP A 94 -4.36 -19.82 1.82
CA ASP A 94 -4.95 -21.16 1.75
C ASP A 94 -6.47 -21.11 1.56
N THR A 95 -7.15 -20.22 2.27
CA THR A 95 -8.60 -20.04 2.15
C THR A 95 -8.97 -19.13 0.97
N TRP A 96 -8.11 -18.14 0.64
CA TRP A 96 -8.28 -17.33 -0.55
C TRP A 96 -8.24 -18.18 -1.83
N ASP A 97 -7.32 -19.13 -1.91
CA ASP A 97 -7.14 -19.97 -3.10
C ASP A 97 -8.25 -21.00 -3.30
N GLN A 98 -9.07 -21.26 -2.29
CA GLN A 98 -10.29 -22.05 -2.41
C GLN A 98 -11.42 -21.31 -3.14
N LEU A 99 -11.35 -19.99 -3.24
CA LEU A 99 -12.34 -19.19 -3.97
C LEU A 99 -12.16 -19.36 -5.49
N GLY A 100 -13.28 -19.53 -6.19
CA GLY A 100 -13.31 -19.43 -7.66
C GLY A 100 -13.04 -18.00 -8.12
N THR A 101 -12.59 -17.86 -9.36
CA THR A 101 -12.29 -16.55 -9.99
C THR A 101 -13.43 -15.53 -9.83
N PRO A 102 -14.72 -15.87 -10.10
CA PRO A 102 -15.80 -14.89 -9.94
C PRO A 102 -15.89 -14.33 -8.51
N SER A 103 -15.77 -15.18 -7.49
CA SER A 103 -15.82 -14.73 -6.10
C SER A 103 -14.64 -13.84 -5.73
N LYS A 104 -13.42 -14.16 -6.20
CA LYS A 104 -12.24 -13.30 -6.02
C LYS A 104 -12.44 -11.92 -6.67
N GLU A 105 -13.03 -11.91 -7.87
CA GLU A 105 -13.32 -10.68 -8.61
C GLU A 105 -14.40 -9.83 -7.91
N GLU A 106 -15.45 -10.44 -7.36
CA GLU A 106 -16.48 -9.74 -6.60
C GLU A 106 -15.93 -9.13 -5.31
N VAL A 107 -15.10 -9.85 -4.55
CA VAL A 107 -14.45 -9.35 -3.32
C VAL A 107 -13.61 -8.11 -3.60
N ILE A 108 -12.87 -8.11 -4.69
CA ILE A 108 -12.02 -6.98 -5.06
C ILE A 108 -12.80 -5.89 -5.82
N GLY A 109 -13.75 -6.29 -6.67
CA GLY A 109 -14.47 -5.42 -7.60
C GLY A 109 -13.76 -5.26 -8.95
N ARG A 110 -12.73 -6.07 -9.23
CA ARG A 110 -11.90 -6.03 -10.45
C ARG A 110 -11.71 -7.42 -11.04
N LYS A 111 -11.62 -7.48 -12.37
CA LYS A 111 -11.30 -8.69 -13.13
C LYS A 111 -9.89 -9.15 -12.78
N LEU A 112 -9.73 -10.42 -12.45
CA LEU A 112 -8.42 -11.02 -12.12
C LEU A 112 -7.50 -11.05 -13.34
N SER A 113 -8.07 -11.24 -14.52
CA SER A 113 -7.32 -11.40 -15.77
C SER A 113 -6.46 -10.18 -16.13
N ASN A 114 -7.03 -8.97 -16.02
CA ASN A 114 -6.41 -7.74 -16.51
C ASN A 114 -6.51 -6.54 -15.54
N GLY A 115 -7.09 -6.70 -14.35
CA GLY A 115 -7.23 -5.64 -13.36
C GLY A 115 -8.31 -4.59 -13.68
N ALA A 116 -9.08 -4.75 -14.76
CA ALA A 116 -10.18 -3.85 -15.07
C ALA A 116 -11.27 -3.90 -13.98
N PRO A 117 -11.93 -2.79 -13.64
CA PRO A 117 -13.12 -2.85 -12.79
C PRO A 117 -14.17 -3.76 -13.43
N LEU A 118 -15.06 -4.37 -12.64
CA LEU A 118 -16.14 -5.23 -13.16
C LEU A 118 -17.07 -4.50 -14.15
N THR A 119 -17.06 -3.18 -14.11
CA THR A 119 -17.83 -2.29 -15.01
C THR A 119 -17.00 -1.73 -16.17
N GLY A 120 -15.77 -2.19 -16.38
CA GLY A 120 -14.86 -1.71 -17.43
C GLY A 120 -14.11 -2.85 -18.13
N ASP A 121 -13.27 -2.49 -19.09
CA ASP A 121 -12.49 -3.44 -19.91
C ASP A 121 -10.98 -3.28 -19.79
N LYS A 122 -10.52 -2.12 -19.32
CA LYS A 122 -9.09 -1.81 -19.10
C LYS A 122 -8.82 -1.54 -17.63
N GLU A 123 -7.61 -1.85 -17.17
CA GLU A 123 -7.15 -1.58 -15.82
C GLU A 123 -7.39 -0.11 -15.40
N SER A 124 -7.15 0.82 -16.32
CA SER A 124 -7.26 2.26 -16.09
C SER A 124 -8.69 2.81 -16.11
N ASP A 125 -9.70 1.99 -16.44
CA ASP A 125 -11.08 2.46 -16.50
C ASP A 125 -11.56 2.87 -15.09
N THR A 126 -12.34 3.95 -15.04
CA THR A 126 -12.97 4.39 -13.80
C THR A 126 -14.09 3.43 -13.42
N PRO A 127 -14.11 2.89 -12.20
CA PRO A 127 -15.21 2.05 -11.74
C PRO A 127 -16.56 2.82 -11.74
N ASP A 128 -17.56 2.29 -12.44
CA ASP A 128 -18.93 2.79 -12.30
C ASP A 128 -19.60 2.10 -11.09
N LEU A 129 -19.59 2.79 -9.97
CA LEU A 129 -20.18 2.28 -8.73
C LEU A 129 -21.71 2.32 -8.70
N ALA A 130 -22.34 3.02 -9.66
CA ALA A 130 -23.81 3.09 -9.77
C ALA A 130 -24.40 2.01 -10.68
N ALA A 131 -23.58 1.37 -11.52
CA ALA A 131 -24.01 0.33 -12.45
C ALA A 131 -24.71 -0.83 -11.73
N ARG A 132 -25.83 -1.30 -12.31
CA ARG A 132 -26.67 -2.36 -11.74
C ARG A 132 -26.94 -3.45 -12.77
N HIS A 133 -27.07 -4.67 -12.26
CA HIS A 133 -27.61 -5.80 -12.99
C HIS A 133 -29.13 -5.65 -13.22
N PRO A 134 -29.73 -6.41 -14.16
CA PRO A 134 -31.19 -6.39 -14.38
C PRO A 134 -32.02 -6.74 -13.14
N ASN A 135 -31.45 -7.47 -12.17
CA ASN A 135 -32.09 -7.80 -10.89
C ASN A 135 -31.99 -6.67 -9.84
N GLY A 136 -31.39 -5.53 -10.19
CA GLY A 136 -31.23 -4.36 -9.32
C GLY A 136 -29.99 -4.37 -8.41
N LEU A 137 -29.23 -5.48 -8.30
CA LEU A 137 -27.99 -5.53 -7.53
C LEU A 137 -26.88 -4.73 -8.23
N THR A 138 -25.99 -4.14 -7.46
CA THR A 138 -24.83 -3.41 -8.00
C THR A 138 -23.85 -4.37 -8.68
N VAL A 139 -23.31 -3.98 -9.84
CA VAL A 139 -22.31 -4.78 -10.57
C VAL A 139 -21.02 -4.92 -9.76
N ILE A 140 -20.57 -3.84 -9.12
CA ILE A 140 -19.51 -3.88 -8.12
C ILE A 140 -20.21 -3.94 -6.76
N PRO A 141 -20.11 -5.06 -6.02
CA PRO A 141 -20.84 -5.25 -4.76
C PRO A 141 -20.51 -4.18 -3.71
N GLU A 142 -21.43 -3.97 -2.75
CA GLU A 142 -21.25 -2.99 -1.67
C GLU A 142 -20.06 -3.32 -0.76
N PHE A 143 -19.73 -4.60 -0.64
CA PHE A 143 -18.59 -5.11 0.13
C PHE A 143 -17.27 -5.16 -0.66
N ALA A 144 -17.27 -4.79 -1.95
CA ALA A 144 -16.09 -4.89 -2.78
C ALA A 144 -15.02 -3.88 -2.39
N HIS A 145 -13.78 -4.33 -2.30
CA HIS A 145 -12.64 -3.52 -1.88
C HIS A 145 -12.53 -2.17 -2.62
N ILE A 146 -12.63 -2.17 -3.96
CA ILE A 146 -12.49 -0.92 -4.73
C ILE A 146 -13.63 0.07 -4.46
N ARG A 147 -14.82 -0.40 -4.08
CA ARG A 147 -15.92 0.47 -3.67
C ARG A 147 -15.63 1.09 -2.31
N ARG A 148 -15.11 0.31 -1.37
CA ARG A 148 -14.82 0.77 0.00
C ARG A 148 -13.66 1.76 0.06
N VAL A 149 -12.66 1.62 -0.82
CA VAL A 149 -11.54 2.57 -0.92
C VAL A 149 -11.85 3.79 -1.79
N ALA A 150 -12.96 3.81 -2.51
CA ALA A 150 -13.32 4.95 -3.37
C ALA A 150 -13.40 6.22 -2.53
N PRO A 151 -12.82 7.35 -2.99
CA PRO A 151 -12.89 8.61 -2.29
C PRO A 151 -14.34 9.06 -2.11
N ALA A 152 -14.73 9.42 -0.89
CA ALA A 152 -16.04 10.03 -0.61
C ALA A 152 -15.98 11.56 -0.75
N LYS A 153 -14.78 12.13 -0.67
CA LYS A 153 -14.50 13.57 -0.83
C LYS A 153 -13.22 13.75 -1.65
N ASP A 154 -13.10 14.90 -2.26
CA ASP A 154 -11.86 15.32 -2.92
C ASP A 154 -10.70 15.29 -1.91
N GLY A 155 -9.54 14.79 -2.34
CA GLY A 155 -8.35 14.69 -1.52
C GLY A 155 -8.23 13.41 -0.68
N GLU A 156 -9.25 12.56 -0.56
CA GLU A 156 -9.15 11.26 0.11
C GLU A 156 -8.36 10.26 -0.73
N ARG A 157 -7.08 10.51 -0.92
CA ARG A 157 -6.16 9.68 -1.71
C ARG A 157 -4.84 9.50 -0.98
N ILE A 158 -4.19 8.36 -1.20
CA ILE A 158 -2.89 7.99 -0.63
C ILE A 158 -1.99 7.45 -1.74
N PHE A 159 -0.67 7.55 -1.56
CA PHE A 159 0.30 6.88 -2.40
C PHE A 159 0.77 5.60 -1.72
N ARG A 160 0.52 4.44 -2.34
CA ARG A 160 0.88 3.14 -1.79
C ARG A 160 2.13 2.60 -2.44
N ARG A 161 3.04 2.05 -1.62
CA ARG A 161 4.23 1.34 -2.07
C ARG A 161 4.38 0.03 -1.29
N PRO A 162 3.55 -0.97 -1.59
CA PRO A 162 3.58 -2.23 -0.89
C PRO A 162 4.74 -3.12 -1.36
N PHE A 163 5.16 -4.02 -0.47
CA PHE A 163 6.06 -5.13 -0.76
C PHE A 163 5.43 -6.40 -0.22
N SER A 164 5.57 -7.51 -0.94
CA SER A 164 5.20 -8.82 -0.39
C SER A 164 6.24 -9.29 0.62
N TYR A 165 5.84 -10.12 1.57
CA TYR A 165 6.78 -10.85 2.41
C TYR A 165 6.41 -12.34 2.43
N ASP A 166 7.43 -13.17 2.63
CA ASP A 166 7.31 -14.59 2.91
C ASP A 166 8.30 -14.91 4.02
N ALA A 167 7.78 -15.25 5.18
CA ALA A 167 8.56 -15.63 6.37
C ALA A 167 8.58 -17.14 6.59
N GLY A 168 8.12 -17.90 5.58
CA GLY A 168 8.09 -19.36 5.61
C GLY A 168 6.94 -19.92 6.43
N ILE A 169 7.19 -21.01 7.15
CA ILE A 169 6.19 -21.72 7.94
C ILE A 169 6.29 -21.31 9.41
N SER A 170 5.19 -20.87 9.98
CA SER A 170 5.10 -20.52 11.39
C SER A 170 5.23 -21.75 12.30
N SER A 171 5.42 -21.54 13.59
CA SER A 171 5.44 -22.62 14.59
C SER A 171 4.14 -23.42 14.70
N SER A 172 3.02 -22.85 14.23
CA SER A 172 1.73 -23.52 14.12
C SER A 172 1.55 -24.37 12.85
N GLY A 173 2.54 -24.35 11.93
CA GLY A 173 2.48 -25.06 10.65
C GLY A 173 1.75 -24.31 9.54
N SER A 174 1.28 -23.09 9.79
CA SER A 174 0.68 -22.22 8.75
C SER A 174 1.73 -21.39 8.02
N VAL A 175 1.45 -21.03 6.78
CA VAL A 175 2.30 -20.16 5.97
C VAL A 175 2.23 -18.73 6.51
N ASP A 176 3.39 -18.10 6.81
CA ASP A 176 3.46 -16.68 7.24
C ASP A 176 3.85 -15.82 6.05
N VAL A 177 2.86 -15.44 5.27
CA VAL A 177 2.99 -14.60 4.06
C VAL A 177 2.06 -13.42 4.10
N GLY A 178 2.37 -12.40 3.33
CA GLY A 178 1.50 -11.25 3.26
C GLY A 178 2.13 -10.01 2.63
N LEU A 179 1.70 -8.86 3.13
CA LEU A 179 2.05 -7.56 2.58
C LEU A 179 2.67 -6.65 3.65
N LEU A 180 3.79 -6.06 3.32
CA LEU A 180 4.34 -4.89 3.99
C LEU A 180 3.72 -3.67 3.30
N TRP A 181 2.63 -3.19 3.84
CA TRP A 181 1.86 -2.12 3.25
C TRP A 181 2.35 -0.77 3.75
N ALA A 182 2.88 0.03 2.86
CA ALA A 182 3.32 1.39 3.12
C ALA A 182 2.45 2.37 2.34
N ALA A 183 1.87 3.34 3.02
CA ALA A 183 1.10 4.41 2.41
C ALA A 183 1.64 5.77 2.86
N TYR A 184 1.86 6.63 1.88
CA TYR A 184 2.36 7.98 2.08
C TYR A 184 1.24 8.97 1.78
N GLN A 185 1.07 9.94 2.64
CA GLN A 185 0.09 11.01 2.55
C GLN A 185 0.51 12.25 3.34
N ARG A 186 -0.01 13.40 2.93
CA ARG A 186 0.26 14.66 3.64
C ARG A 186 -0.54 14.84 4.93
N ASN A 187 -1.70 14.16 5.03
CA ASN A 187 -2.62 14.30 6.17
C ASN A 187 -3.33 12.97 6.47
N MET A 188 -3.09 12.40 7.65
CA MET A 188 -3.67 11.13 8.06
C MET A 188 -5.20 11.23 8.25
N ASP A 189 -5.67 12.31 8.88
CA ASP A 189 -7.08 12.48 9.23
C ASP A 189 -7.99 12.69 8.02
N GLN A 190 -7.45 13.30 6.97
CA GLN A 190 -8.21 13.62 5.77
C GLN A 190 -8.07 12.56 4.67
N GLN A 191 -7.02 11.73 4.70
CA GLN A 191 -6.70 10.79 3.64
C GLN A 191 -6.79 9.32 4.12
N PHE A 192 -5.86 8.86 4.95
CA PHE A 192 -5.80 7.46 5.37
C PHE A 192 -6.96 7.04 6.28
N ILE A 193 -7.24 7.80 7.34
CA ILE A 193 -8.23 7.42 8.35
C ILE A 193 -9.64 7.25 7.77
N PRO A 194 -10.17 8.15 6.93
CA PRO A 194 -11.50 7.96 6.33
C PRO A 194 -11.59 6.71 5.44
N ILE A 195 -10.55 6.42 4.66
CA ILE A 195 -10.47 5.21 3.84
C ILE A 195 -10.51 3.98 4.75
N GLN A 196 -9.67 3.96 5.79
CA GLN A 196 -9.59 2.82 6.71
C GLN A 196 -10.93 2.56 7.44
N LYS A 197 -11.63 3.60 7.87
CA LYS A 197 -12.96 3.45 8.48
C LYS A 197 -13.95 2.76 7.55
N ARG A 198 -13.99 3.14 6.28
CA ARG A 198 -14.87 2.49 5.29
C ARG A 198 -14.49 1.03 5.03
N LEU A 199 -13.19 0.72 5.03
CA LEU A 199 -12.72 -0.67 4.92
C LEU A 199 -13.14 -1.50 6.13
N ASP A 200 -13.00 -0.96 7.33
CA ASP A 200 -13.38 -1.66 8.59
C ASP A 200 -14.89 -1.94 8.67
N GLU A 201 -15.71 -1.08 8.06
CA GLU A 201 -17.17 -1.22 8.09
C GLU A 201 -17.69 -2.42 7.27
N LEU A 202 -17.18 -2.65 6.06
CA LEU A 202 -17.82 -3.61 5.15
C LEU A 202 -16.90 -4.24 4.10
N ASP A 203 -15.59 -4.03 4.13
CA ASP A 203 -14.70 -4.64 3.14
C ASP A 203 -14.60 -6.15 3.37
N LEU A 204 -15.14 -6.95 2.44
CA LEU A 204 -15.10 -8.41 2.56
C LEU A 204 -13.67 -8.96 2.46
N LEU A 205 -12.73 -8.22 1.84
CA LEU A 205 -11.31 -8.61 1.77
C LEU A 205 -10.67 -8.77 3.15
N ASN A 206 -11.20 -8.10 4.19
CA ASN A 206 -10.75 -8.26 5.58
C ASN A 206 -10.86 -9.71 6.09
N SER A 207 -11.65 -10.58 5.45
CA SER A 207 -11.69 -12.01 5.76
C SER A 207 -10.38 -12.74 5.46
N TRP A 208 -9.56 -12.19 4.55
CA TRP A 208 -8.28 -12.80 4.11
C TRP A 208 -7.06 -11.92 4.35
N THR A 209 -7.25 -10.69 4.80
CA THR A 209 -6.15 -9.75 5.07
C THR A 209 -6.24 -9.24 6.50
N VAL A 210 -5.29 -9.68 7.34
CA VAL A 210 -5.29 -9.38 8.77
C VAL A 210 -4.09 -8.50 9.12
N PRO A 211 -4.27 -7.23 9.50
CA PRO A 211 -3.17 -6.40 10.01
C PRO A 211 -2.65 -6.99 11.34
N ILE A 212 -1.40 -7.49 11.32
CA ILE A 212 -0.72 -8.07 12.49
C ILE A 212 0.34 -7.14 13.10
N GLY A 213 0.59 -6.00 12.46
CA GLY A 213 1.45 -4.92 12.94
C GLY A 213 1.12 -3.62 12.25
N SER A 214 1.14 -2.52 12.99
CA SER A 214 0.86 -1.18 12.47
C SER A 214 1.78 -0.17 13.15
N ALA A 215 2.23 0.82 12.37
CA ALA A 215 2.97 1.97 12.88
C ALA A 215 2.71 3.20 11.99
N GLU A 216 2.83 4.37 12.59
CA GLU A 216 2.75 5.66 11.91
C GLU A 216 4.05 6.42 12.12
N PHE A 217 4.54 7.07 11.08
CA PHE A 217 5.78 7.82 11.11
C PHE A 217 5.60 9.18 10.47
N ALA A 218 6.18 10.20 11.08
CA ALA A 218 6.49 11.44 10.42
C ALA A 218 7.84 11.28 9.71
N VAL A 219 7.85 11.52 8.41
CA VAL A 219 9.05 11.46 7.58
C VAL A 219 9.42 12.90 7.22
N ALA A 220 10.52 13.39 7.79
CA ALA A 220 11.00 14.74 7.51
C ALA A 220 11.34 14.95 6.03
N GLY A 221 11.31 16.19 5.58
CA GLY A 221 11.73 16.56 4.23
C GLY A 221 13.21 16.25 3.97
N GLY A 222 13.57 16.18 2.70
CA GLY A 222 14.97 16.09 2.29
C GLY A 222 15.72 17.37 2.66
N VAL A 223 17.05 17.26 2.75
CA VAL A 223 17.94 18.37 3.09
C VAL A 223 18.99 18.56 2.00
N GLU A 224 19.49 19.79 1.87
CA GLU A 224 20.62 20.12 1.01
C GLU A 224 21.94 19.68 1.66
N SER A 225 23.03 19.72 0.86
CA SER A 225 24.35 19.35 1.36
C SER A 225 24.81 20.30 2.48
N GLY A 226 25.09 19.74 3.65
CA GLY A 226 25.53 20.46 4.84
C GLY A 226 24.42 20.79 5.83
N GLU A 227 23.18 20.49 5.52
CA GLU A 227 22.05 20.63 6.43
C GLU A 227 21.79 19.34 7.24
N VAL A 228 21.06 19.47 8.34
CA VAL A 228 20.66 18.37 9.21
C VAL A 228 19.18 18.07 9.05
N ILE A 229 18.83 16.78 8.86
CA ILE A 229 17.43 16.35 8.74
C ILE A 229 16.65 16.76 10.00
N ALA A 230 15.53 17.43 9.80
CA ALA A 230 14.62 17.89 10.86
C ALA A 230 15.30 18.81 11.91
N GLU A 231 16.32 19.60 11.53
CA GLU A 231 17.08 20.49 12.42
C GLU A 231 16.15 21.39 13.29
N ALA A 232 15.06 21.87 12.70
CA ALA A 232 14.07 22.69 13.39
C ALA A 232 13.31 22.00 14.54
N LEU A 233 13.49 20.69 14.76
CA LEU A 233 13.03 20.00 15.97
C LEU A 233 13.92 20.27 17.19
N PHE A 234 15.16 20.70 16.97
CA PHE A 234 16.20 20.83 18.00
C PHE A 234 16.63 22.29 18.25
N SER A 235 16.01 23.22 17.54
CA SER A 235 16.25 24.67 17.64
C SER A 235 15.25 25.38 18.56
#